data_3f565fe37432369d7c4ca89f3c92ffee
#
_entry.id   3f565fe37432369d7c4ca89f3c92ffee
#
_cell.length_a   1.000
_cell.length_b   1.000
_cell.length_c   1.000
_cell.angle_alpha   90.00
_cell.angle_beta   90.00
_cell.angle_gamma   90.00
#
_symmetry.space_group_name_H-M   'P 1'
#
loop_
_entity.id
_entity.type
_entity.pdbx_description
1 polymer ?
#
loop_
_entity_poly.entity_id
_entity_poly.type
_entity_poly.pdbx_seq_one_letter_code
_entity_poly.pdbx_strand_id
1 'polypeptide(L)'
;MREQSGRSLIEIIGVLAIGAIMVSGTYAIYNTTNQKQKRLIASETLKDIATKTKTLLEYSGYQNVSIDFLIESGAINSNKSPAGNQDWSITSNVDGTEFSINLNGLSFDECAYFTTKKMDWTTHISVNGFDSSATSYCLKTGDNKISFYAK
;
A
#
# COMPACT_ATOMS: atom_id res chain seq x y z
N MET A 1 35.74 -51.92 11.40
CA MET A 1 35.59 -50.46 11.41
C MET A 1 34.78 -49.95 10.24
N ARG A 2 33.49 -50.24 10.14
CA ARG A 2 32.65 -49.73 9.06
C ARG A 2 31.16 -49.54 9.43
N GLU A 3 30.84 -49.35 10.68
CA GLU A 3 29.42 -49.13 11.12
C GLU A 3 29.05 -47.68 11.45
N GLN A 4 30.01 -46.76 11.37
CA GLN A 4 29.73 -45.34 11.69
C GLN A 4 29.21 -44.51 10.53
N SER A 5 29.29 -45.03 9.30
CA SER A 5 28.91 -44.26 8.09
C SER A 5 27.37 -44.15 7.89
N GLY A 6 26.63 -45.18 8.34
CA GLY A 6 25.16 -45.20 8.14
C GLY A 6 24.38 -44.36 9.19
N ARG A 7 24.88 -44.27 10.41
CA ARG A 7 24.26 -43.43 11.44
C ARG A 7 24.37 -41.95 11.14
N SER A 8 25.54 -41.54 10.67
CA SER A 8 25.79 -40.15 10.29
C SER A 8 24.87 -39.68 9.16
N LEU A 9 24.56 -40.54 8.21
CA LEU A 9 23.75 -40.19 7.06
C LEU A 9 22.25 -40.00 7.43
N ILE A 10 21.72 -40.82 8.32
CA ILE A 10 20.36 -40.69 8.84
C ILE A 10 20.21 -39.44 9.70
N GLU A 11 21.23 -39.13 10.52
CA GLU A 11 21.24 -37.91 11.33
C GLU A 11 21.27 -36.64 10.44
N ILE A 12 22.07 -36.63 9.37
CA ILE A 12 22.15 -35.51 8.44
C ILE A 12 20.82 -35.32 7.72
N ILE A 13 20.19 -36.39 7.24
CA ILE A 13 18.87 -36.33 6.59
C ILE A 13 17.81 -35.82 7.56
N GLY A 14 17.82 -36.25 8.82
CA GLY A 14 16.91 -35.77 9.85
C GLY A 14 17.07 -34.27 10.13
N VAL A 15 18.28 -33.79 10.29
CA VAL A 15 18.57 -32.36 10.49
C VAL A 15 18.16 -31.51 9.29
N LEU A 16 18.45 -31.98 8.07
CA LEU A 16 18.05 -31.30 6.82
C LEU A 16 16.53 -31.24 6.68
N ALA A 17 15.80 -32.30 7.01
CA ALA A 17 14.36 -32.32 6.96
C ALA A 17 13.73 -31.30 7.95
N ILE A 18 14.21 -31.26 9.20
CA ILE A 18 13.77 -30.29 10.20
C ILE A 18 14.12 -28.87 9.77
N GLY A 19 15.33 -28.66 9.26
CA GLY A 19 15.78 -27.37 8.73
C GLY A 19 14.90 -26.86 7.58
N ALA A 20 14.52 -27.73 6.65
CA ALA A 20 13.65 -27.38 5.55
C ALA A 20 12.24 -26.93 6.00
N ILE A 21 11.69 -27.61 7.01
CA ILE A 21 10.38 -27.24 7.59
C ILE A 21 10.46 -25.88 8.30
N MET A 22 11.50 -25.62 9.06
CA MET A 22 11.69 -24.34 9.74
C MET A 22 11.88 -23.18 8.74
N VAL A 23 12.65 -23.36 7.69
CA VAL A 23 12.90 -22.34 6.66
C VAL A 23 11.60 -22.02 5.90
N SER A 24 10.80 -23.01 5.53
CA SER A 24 9.53 -22.79 4.83
C SER A 24 8.51 -22.04 5.69
N GLY A 25 8.42 -22.38 6.97
CA GLY A 25 7.55 -21.69 7.92
C GLY A 25 7.94 -20.22 8.13
N THR A 26 9.21 -19.93 8.32
CA THR A 26 9.71 -18.55 8.49
C THR A 26 9.53 -17.69 7.24
N TYR A 27 9.70 -18.26 6.05
CA TYR A 27 9.48 -17.56 4.79
C TYR A 27 8.01 -17.11 4.61
N ALA A 28 7.05 -17.98 4.93
CA ALA A 28 5.63 -17.63 4.86
C ALA A 28 5.26 -16.50 5.84
N ILE A 29 5.75 -16.57 7.08
CA ILE A 29 5.53 -15.52 8.09
C ILE A 29 6.18 -14.20 7.67
N TYR A 30 7.40 -14.24 7.14
CA TYR A 30 8.12 -13.06 6.67
C TYR A 30 7.35 -12.33 5.55
N ASN A 31 6.88 -13.06 4.55
CA ASN A 31 6.11 -12.47 3.45
C ASN A 31 4.81 -11.81 3.94
N THR A 32 4.08 -12.46 4.83
CA THR A 32 2.83 -11.91 5.38
C THR A 32 3.09 -10.65 6.20
N THR A 33 4.14 -10.65 7.01
CA THR A 33 4.53 -9.51 7.85
C THR A 33 4.97 -8.33 6.99
N ASN A 34 5.79 -8.59 5.97
CA ASN A 34 6.27 -7.56 5.05
C ASN A 34 5.12 -6.87 4.28
N GLN A 35 4.14 -7.64 3.82
CA GLN A 35 2.96 -7.06 3.17
C GLN A 35 2.12 -6.20 4.13
N LYS A 36 1.93 -6.63 5.38
CA LYS A 36 1.23 -5.84 6.39
C LYS A 36 1.96 -4.52 6.69
N GLN A 37 3.29 -4.57 6.85
CA GLN A 37 4.10 -3.37 7.04
C GLN A 37 4.01 -2.41 5.86
N LYS A 38 4.11 -2.89 4.63
CA LYS A 38 3.98 -2.05 3.42
C LYS A 38 2.64 -1.31 3.39
N ARG A 39 1.53 -1.98 3.70
CA ARG A 39 0.19 -1.37 3.75
C ARG A 39 0.07 -0.32 4.86
N LEU A 40 0.67 -0.59 6.02
CA LEU A 40 0.68 0.37 7.12
C LEU A 40 1.47 1.63 6.76
N ILE A 41 2.70 1.47 6.25
CA ILE A 41 3.54 2.57 5.78
C ILE A 41 2.83 3.35 4.68
N ALA A 42 2.21 2.68 3.71
CA ALA A 42 1.44 3.33 2.66
C ALA A 42 0.29 4.19 3.23
N SER A 43 -0.43 3.67 4.20
CA SER A 43 -1.50 4.40 4.87
C SER A 43 -1.01 5.65 5.63
N GLU A 44 0.14 5.56 6.30
CA GLU A 44 0.78 6.69 6.98
C GLU A 44 1.30 7.73 5.98
N THR A 45 1.92 7.27 4.90
CA THR A 45 2.40 8.14 3.81
C THR A 45 1.24 8.90 3.16
N LEU A 46 0.11 8.25 2.89
CA LEU A 46 -1.08 8.91 2.36
C LEU A 46 -1.61 9.99 3.29
N LYS A 47 -1.65 9.72 4.59
CA LYS A 47 -2.04 10.70 5.60
C LYS A 47 -1.09 11.89 5.65
N ASP A 48 0.21 11.65 5.57
CA ASP A 48 1.23 12.70 5.56
C ASP A 48 1.10 13.59 4.32
N ILE A 49 0.95 12.99 3.14
CA ILE A 49 0.70 13.70 1.88
C ILE A 49 -0.57 14.57 1.99
N ALA A 50 -1.67 14.00 2.46
CA ALA A 50 -2.92 14.73 2.61
C ALA A 50 -2.80 15.90 3.57
N THR A 51 -2.14 15.69 4.72
CA THR A 51 -1.92 16.74 5.73
C THR A 51 -1.06 17.87 5.17
N LYS A 52 0.05 17.55 4.51
CA LYS A 52 0.93 18.54 3.89
C LYS A 52 0.23 19.30 2.77
N THR A 53 -0.54 18.61 1.94
CA THR A 53 -1.35 19.25 0.88
C THR A 53 -2.35 20.24 1.45
N LYS A 54 -3.06 19.87 2.52
CA LYS A 54 -3.98 20.79 3.23
C LYS A 54 -3.24 22.00 3.77
N THR A 55 -2.15 21.80 4.48
CA THR A 55 -1.37 22.90 5.07
C THR A 55 -0.83 23.86 4.03
N LEU A 56 -0.35 23.38 2.89
CA LEU A 56 0.22 24.21 1.83
C LEU A 56 -0.83 24.98 1.05
N LEU A 57 -2.01 24.41 0.85
CA LEU A 57 -3.03 24.94 -0.05
C LEU A 57 -4.30 25.42 0.67
N GLU A 58 -4.31 25.47 2.00
CA GLU A 58 -5.47 25.84 2.83
C GLU A 58 -6.09 27.19 2.42
N TYR A 59 -5.24 28.17 2.09
CA TYR A 59 -5.69 29.54 1.74
C TYR A 59 -5.84 29.78 0.25
N SER A 60 -5.18 29.00 -0.59
CA SER A 60 -5.19 29.20 -2.06
C SER A 60 -6.19 28.32 -2.79
N GLY A 61 -6.74 27.31 -2.11
CA GLY A 61 -7.53 26.25 -2.72
C GLY A 61 -6.68 25.23 -3.48
N TYR A 62 -7.28 24.10 -3.83
CA TYR A 62 -6.56 22.94 -4.38
C TYR A 62 -6.47 22.91 -5.90
N GLN A 63 -6.89 23.98 -6.63
CA GLN A 63 -6.98 23.99 -8.09
C GLN A 63 -5.66 23.64 -8.80
N ASN A 64 -4.51 23.99 -8.21
CA ASN A 64 -3.19 23.78 -8.82
C ASN A 64 -2.42 22.63 -8.15
N VAL A 65 -3.10 21.75 -7.41
CA VAL A 65 -2.44 20.62 -6.77
C VAL A 65 -1.91 19.65 -7.83
N SER A 66 -0.63 19.30 -7.71
CA SER A 66 0.03 18.28 -8.53
C SER A 66 1.15 17.60 -7.73
N ILE A 67 1.60 16.45 -8.22
CA ILE A 67 2.74 15.77 -7.61
C ILE A 67 3.99 16.62 -7.71
N ASP A 68 4.22 17.25 -8.85
CA ASP A 68 5.38 18.11 -9.08
C ASP A 68 5.39 19.31 -8.13
N PHE A 69 4.24 19.95 -7.93
CA PHE A 69 4.10 21.01 -6.92
C PHE A 69 4.45 20.53 -5.50
N LEU A 70 4.01 19.34 -5.12
CA LEU A 70 4.32 18.78 -3.79
C LEU A 70 5.80 18.42 -3.63
N ILE A 71 6.48 18.00 -4.70
CA ILE A 71 7.92 17.76 -4.70
C ILE A 71 8.68 19.09 -4.60
N GLU A 72 8.36 20.06 -5.42
CA GLU A 72 9.01 21.39 -5.42
C GLU A 72 8.83 22.12 -4.09
N SER A 73 7.68 21.98 -3.45
CA SER A 73 7.41 22.53 -2.12
C SER A 73 8.09 21.78 -0.97
N GLY A 74 8.75 20.62 -1.27
CA GLY A 74 9.37 19.77 -0.26
C GLY A 74 8.37 18.95 0.58
N ALA A 75 7.11 18.93 0.20
CA ALA A 75 6.08 18.15 0.90
C ALA A 75 6.29 16.65 0.76
N ILE A 76 6.74 16.21 -0.41
CA ILE A 76 7.10 14.81 -0.70
C ILE A 76 8.48 14.76 -1.36
N ASN A 77 9.17 13.64 -1.17
CA ASN A 77 10.56 13.47 -1.66
C ASN A 77 10.62 12.74 -3.01
N SER A 78 9.55 12.14 -3.47
CA SER A 78 9.51 11.40 -4.73
C SER A 78 8.09 11.19 -5.23
N ASN A 79 7.98 10.89 -6.52
CA ASN A 79 6.73 10.51 -7.17
C ASN A 79 6.38 9.01 -7.05
N LYS A 80 7.12 8.25 -6.22
CA LYS A 80 6.81 6.83 -6.02
C LYS A 80 5.48 6.67 -5.30
N SER A 81 4.62 5.83 -5.87
CA SER A 81 3.35 5.50 -5.24
C SER A 81 3.57 4.85 -3.87
N PRO A 82 2.84 5.28 -2.84
CA PRO A 82 2.89 4.63 -1.53
C PRO A 82 2.30 3.22 -1.55
N ALA A 83 1.44 2.88 -2.51
CA ALA A 83 0.88 1.54 -2.72
C ALA A 83 0.52 1.33 -4.19
N GLY A 84 0.34 0.06 -4.57
CA GLY A 84 0.15 -0.31 -5.97
C GLY A 84 1.47 -0.39 -6.74
N ASN A 85 1.36 -0.76 -8.01
CA ASN A 85 2.50 -0.95 -8.92
C ASN A 85 2.51 0.03 -10.09
N GLN A 86 1.63 1.02 -10.09
CA GLN A 86 1.51 2.06 -11.12
C GLN A 86 1.67 3.44 -10.50
N ASP A 87 1.91 4.43 -11.34
CA ASP A 87 2.00 5.81 -10.92
C ASP A 87 0.69 6.27 -10.26
N TRP A 88 0.84 7.03 -9.21
CA TRP A 88 -0.27 7.68 -8.54
C TRP A 88 -0.48 9.10 -9.06
N SER A 89 -1.60 9.70 -8.72
CA SER A 89 -1.88 11.09 -9.06
C SER A 89 -2.60 11.79 -7.93
N ILE A 90 -2.48 13.10 -7.92
CA ILE A 90 -3.29 13.98 -7.08
C ILE A 90 -4.02 14.94 -7.99
N THR A 91 -5.32 15.11 -7.77
CA THR A 91 -6.18 15.98 -8.58
C THR A 91 -7.12 16.75 -7.67
N SER A 92 -7.60 17.91 -8.13
CA SER A 92 -8.65 18.67 -7.45
C SER A 92 -9.97 18.58 -8.22
N ASN A 93 -11.06 18.91 -7.53
CA ASN A 93 -12.32 19.21 -8.18
C ASN A 93 -12.24 20.60 -8.90
N VAL A 94 -13.24 20.88 -9.73
CA VAL A 94 -13.28 22.12 -10.56
C VAL A 94 -13.25 23.38 -9.69
N ASP A 95 -13.89 23.34 -8.53
CA ASP A 95 -14.01 24.49 -7.62
C ASP A 95 -12.78 24.66 -6.71
N GLY A 96 -11.83 23.70 -6.72
CA GLY A 96 -10.65 23.72 -5.86
C GLY A 96 -10.95 23.59 -4.37
N THR A 97 -12.12 23.10 -4.00
CA THR A 97 -12.55 22.93 -2.59
C THR A 97 -12.22 21.56 -2.01
N GLU A 98 -11.87 20.62 -2.87
CA GLU A 98 -11.55 19.24 -2.53
C GLU A 98 -10.46 18.71 -3.46
N PHE A 99 -9.58 17.90 -2.93
CA PHE A 99 -8.61 17.16 -3.72
C PHE A 99 -8.75 15.67 -3.53
N SER A 100 -8.23 14.90 -4.46
CA SER A 100 -8.18 13.44 -4.36
C SER A 100 -6.78 12.91 -4.60
N ILE A 101 -6.38 11.92 -3.80
CA ILE A 101 -5.18 11.12 -4.01
C ILE A 101 -5.62 9.83 -4.66
N ASN A 102 -5.12 9.56 -5.87
CA ASN A 102 -5.52 8.42 -6.69
C ASN A 102 -4.39 7.40 -6.74
N LEU A 103 -4.63 6.21 -6.21
CA LEU A 103 -3.73 5.06 -6.30
C LEU A 103 -4.20 4.12 -7.41
N ASN A 104 -3.27 3.68 -8.25
CA ASN A 104 -3.53 2.78 -9.36
C ASN A 104 -2.73 1.48 -9.22
N GLY A 105 -3.16 0.43 -9.91
CA GLY A 105 -2.46 -0.84 -9.94
C GLY A 105 -2.43 -1.58 -8.61
N LEU A 106 -3.46 -1.39 -7.78
CA LEU A 106 -3.59 -2.09 -6.50
C LEU A 106 -3.98 -3.55 -6.72
N SER A 107 -3.35 -4.45 -5.99
CA SER A 107 -3.80 -5.84 -5.88
C SER A 107 -5.16 -5.92 -5.20
N PHE A 108 -5.85 -7.07 -5.31
CA PHE A 108 -7.11 -7.28 -4.58
C PHE A 108 -6.97 -7.06 -3.08
N ASP A 109 -5.89 -7.57 -2.48
CA ASP A 109 -5.64 -7.46 -1.05
C ASP A 109 -5.33 -6.04 -0.58
N GLU A 110 -4.63 -5.23 -1.40
CA GLU A 110 -4.41 -3.82 -1.12
C GLU A 110 -5.72 -3.03 -1.24
N CYS A 111 -6.49 -3.28 -2.29
CA CYS A 111 -7.81 -2.69 -2.46
C CYS A 111 -8.71 -3.01 -1.27
N ALA A 112 -8.85 -4.28 -0.89
CA ALA A 112 -9.64 -4.69 0.26
C ALA A 112 -9.17 -4.05 1.57
N TYR A 113 -7.86 -3.93 1.77
CA TYR A 113 -7.30 -3.27 2.94
C TYR A 113 -7.70 -1.79 3.02
N PHE A 114 -7.51 -1.03 1.94
CA PHE A 114 -7.79 0.39 1.91
C PHE A 114 -9.29 0.72 1.96
N THR A 115 -10.15 -0.16 1.46
CA THR A 115 -11.61 0.01 1.53
C THR A 115 -12.16 -0.27 2.93
N THR A 116 -11.54 -1.18 3.68
CA THR A 116 -11.98 -1.53 5.03
C THR A 116 -11.38 -0.63 6.10
N LYS A 117 -10.23 -0.02 5.83
CA LYS A 117 -9.56 0.87 6.77
C LYS A 117 -10.17 2.27 6.73
N LYS A 118 -10.83 2.67 7.81
CA LYS A 118 -11.28 4.04 7.97
C LYS A 118 -10.07 4.97 8.11
N MET A 119 -10.01 5.99 7.26
CA MET A 119 -8.97 7.03 7.30
C MET A 119 -9.61 8.35 7.75
N ASP A 120 -9.15 8.90 8.88
CA ASP A 120 -9.77 10.07 9.52
C ASP A 120 -9.62 11.36 8.69
N TRP A 121 -8.70 11.40 7.73
CA TRP A 121 -8.42 12.55 6.88
C TRP A 121 -9.27 12.58 5.59
N THR A 122 -9.96 11.48 5.25
CA THR A 122 -10.77 11.39 4.03
C THR A 122 -12.22 11.77 4.29
N THR A 123 -12.83 12.46 3.32
CA THR A 123 -14.27 12.75 3.30
C THR A 123 -15.05 11.53 2.79
N HIS A 124 -14.59 10.95 1.70
CA HIS A 124 -15.10 9.72 1.11
C HIS A 124 -14.03 9.05 0.25
N ILE A 125 -14.30 7.85 -0.22
CA ILE A 125 -13.43 7.12 -1.14
C ILE A 125 -14.22 6.60 -2.32
N SER A 126 -13.59 6.48 -3.49
CA SER A 126 -14.15 5.75 -4.62
C SER A 126 -13.26 4.57 -5.02
N VAL A 127 -13.87 3.48 -5.43
CA VAL A 127 -13.20 2.23 -5.83
C VAL A 127 -13.59 1.92 -7.27
N ASN A 128 -12.63 1.86 -8.17
CA ASN A 128 -12.83 1.57 -9.59
C ASN A 128 -13.90 2.47 -10.25
N GLY A 129 -14.01 3.72 -9.78
CA GLY A 129 -14.99 4.70 -10.28
C GLY A 129 -16.37 4.66 -9.60
N PHE A 130 -16.56 3.77 -8.63
CA PHE A 130 -17.78 3.72 -7.81
C PHE A 130 -17.54 4.48 -6.50
N ASP A 131 -18.39 5.44 -6.21
CA ASP A 131 -18.35 6.20 -4.94
C ASP A 131 -18.83 5.31 -3.78
N SER A 132 -17.96 4.46 -3.33
CA SER A 132 -18.25 3.46 -2.29
C SER A 132 -16.96 2.90 -1.70
N SER A 133 -16.99 2.63 -0.41
CA SER A 133 -15.94 1.92 0.31
C SER A 133 -16.14 0.40 0.36
N ALA A 134 -17.07 -0.16 -0.43
CA ALA A 134 -17.34 -1.58 -0.39
C ALA A 134 -16.25 -2.39 -1.11
N THR A 135 -15.71 -3.41 -0.43
CA THR A 135 -14.71 -4.34 -0.99
C THR A 135 -15.23 -5.14 -2.18
N SER A 136 -16.55 -5.21 -2.37
CA SER A 136 -17.18 -5.86 -3.53
C SER A 136 -16.80 -5.22 -4.88
N TYR A 137 -16.35 -3.97 -4.87
CA TYR A 137 -15.86 -3.28 -6.06
C TYR A 137 -14.38 -3.55 -6.37
N CYS A 138 -13.65 -4.24 -5.49
CA CYS A 138 -12.28 -4.66 -5.75
C CYS A 138 -12.24 -5.84 -6.74
N LEU A 139 -11.48 -5.70 -7.81
CA LEU A 139 -11.30 -6.72 -8.84
C LEU A 139 -10.27 -7.76 -8.37
N LYS A 140 -10.61 -9.04 -8.46
CA LYS A 140 -9.71 -10.14 -8.09
C LYS A 140 -8.50 -10.27 -9.03
N THR A 141 -8.64 -9.78 -10.24
CA THR A 141 -7.55 -9.76 -11.23
C THR A 141 -6.43 -8.79 -10.91
N GLY A 142 -6.61 -7.93 -9.90
CA GLY A 142 -5.71 -6.81 -9.62
C GLY A 142 -6.04 -5.59 -10.47
N ASP A 143 -5.11 -4.65 -10.54
CA ASP A 143 -5.24 -3.39 -11.28
C ASP A 143 -6.40 -2.51 -10.78
N ASN A 144 -6.60 -2.51 -9.47
CA ASN A 144 -7.62 -1.69 -8.84
C ASN A 144 -7.16 -0.24 -8.71
N LYS A 145 -8.14 0.66 -8.81
CA LYS A 145 -7.96 2.09 -8.56
C LYS A 145 -8.76 2.50 -7.35
N ILE A 146 -8.13 3.22 -6.43
CA ILE A 146 -8.80 3.88 -5.30
C ILE A 146 -8.47 5.36 -5.31
N SER A 147 -9.51 6.19 -5.16
CA SER A 147 -9.37 7.63 -4.98
C SER A 147 -9.84 8.00 -3.57
N PHE A 148 -8.96 8.70 -2.85
CA PHE A 148 -9.20 9.20 -1.49
C PHE A 148 -9.45 10.70 -1.56
N TYR A 149 -10.64 11.14 -1.22
CA TYR A 149 -11.05 12.54 -1.28
C TYR A 149 -10.86 13.23 0.06
N ALA A 150 -10.41 14.47 0.02
CA ALA A 150 -10.15 15.28 1.22
C ALA A 150 -10.41 16.78 0.98
N LYS A 151 -10.84 17.48 2.04
CA LYS A 151 -11.08 18.92 2.09
C LYS A 151 -10.14 19.59 3.05
#